data_161cc5da6d9c23d137c757074abdd8a0
#
_entry.id   161cc5da6d9c23d137c757074abdd8a0
#
_cell.length_a   1.000
_cell.length_b   1.000
_cell.length_c   1.000
_cell.angle_alpha   90.00
_cell.angle_beta   90.00
_cell.angle_gamma   90.00
#
_symmetry.space_group_name_H-M   'P 1'
#
loop_
_entity.id
_entity.type
_entity.pdbx_description
1 polymer ?
#
loop_
_entity_poly.entity_id
_entity_poly.type
_entity_poly.pdbx_seq_one_letter_code
_entity_poly.pdbx_strand_id
1 'polypeptide(L)'
;MVDYESLDDYQLMRRVTQVDMDALEAFYTRYHTPMYSLAMFMLKQPALAEEVTQDIFLNIWLKASSFNAERGQPRGWIMSVAHHKIIDLIRSRRRAIINTDPADYETLDLLPDGGVSTESQVEHTLERERIMRALKTIPDSQREVIMLAYFGGLSQSEMAEKLDQPLGTIKTRVRLAMQKLRTVLENDGYE
;
A
#
# COMPACT_ATOMS: atom_id res chain seq x y z
N MET A 1 -4.58 -30.33 17.05
CA MET A 1 -4.38 -29.60 15.79
C MET A 1 -4.67 -28.13 16.07
N VAL A 2 -3.79 -27.24 15.75
CA VAL A 2 -4.02 -25.78 15.99
C VAL A 2 -4.97 -25.29 14.92
N ASP A 3 -6.00 -24.56 15.33
CA ASP A 3 -6.89 -23.87 14.38
C ASP A 3 -6.30 -22.49 14.04
N TYR A 4 -5.57 -22.42 12.94
CA TYR A 4 -4.89 -21.20 12.52
C TYR A 4 -5.85 -20.10 12.01
N GLU A 5 -7.05 -20.47 11.57
CA GLU A 5 -8.04 -19.49 11.10
C GLU A 5 -8.61 -18.66 12.26
N SER A 6 -8.72 -19.26 13.46
CA SER A 6 -9.20 -18.59 14.67
C SER A 6 -8.16 -17.70 15.34
N LEU A 7 -6.87 -17.80 14.96
CA LEU A 7 -5.80 -16.99 15.54
C LEU A 7 -5.89 -15.54 15.07
N ASP A 8 -5.62 -14.59 15.98
CA ASP A 8 -5.46 -13.19 15.63
C ASP A 8 -4.13 -12.93 14.91
N ASP A 9 -3.97 -11.74 14.33
CA ASP A 9 -2.78 -11.39 13.55
C ASP A 9 -1.49 -11.37 14.37
N TYR A 10 -1.55 -11.04 15.66
CA TYR A 10 -0.38 -11.09 16.54
C TYR A 10 0.06 -12.53 16.81
N GLN A 11 -0.91 -13.43 17.04
CA GLN A 11 -0.65 -14.84 17.26
C GLN A 11 -0.06 -15.49 16.00
N LEU A 12 -0.63 -15.19 14.83
CA LEU A 12 -0.10 -15.66 13.54
C LEU A 12 1.31 -15.10 13.30
N MET A 13 1.53 -13.79 13.48
CA MET A 13 2.85 -13.16 13.28
C MET A 13 3.91 -13.80 14.17
N ARG A 14 3.60 -14.05 15.44
CA ARG A 14 4.51 -14.73 16.37
C ARG A 14 4.90 -16.13 15.87
N ARG A 15 3.98 -16.86 15.27
CA ARG A 15 4.25 -18.19 14.70
C ARG A 15 5.07 -18.12 13.42
N VAL A 16 4.77 -17.17 12.55
CA VAL A 16 5.55 -16.93 11.33
C VAL A 16 7.01 -16.60 11.68
N THR A 17 7.26 -15.82 12.76
CA THR A 17 8.64 -15.59 13.23
C THR A 17 9.36 -16.85 13.74
N GLN A 18 8.60 -17.90 14.07
CA GLN A 18 9.11 -19.23 14.47
C GLN A 18 9.19 -20.23 13.30
N VAL A 19 9.06 -19.71 12.06
CA VAL A 19 9.14 -20.53 10.83
C VAL A 19 7.97 -21.52 10.69
N ASP A 20 6.80 -21.16 11.21
CA ASP A 20 5.56 -21.94 11.12
C ASP A 20 4.89 -21.68 9.76
N MET A 21 4.93 -22.69 8.86
CA MET A 21 4.39 -22.58 7.50
C MET A 21 2.85 -22.51 7.49
N ASP A 22 2.19 -23.20 8.41
CA ASP A 22 0.73 -23.20 8.50
C ASP A 22 0.22 -21.81 8.91
N ALA A 23 0.98 -21.11 9.77
CA ALA A 23 0.69 -19.73 10.11
C ALA A 23 0.88 -18.76 8.92
N LEU A 24 1.86 -19.02 8.06
CA LEU A 24 2.04 -18.26 6.82
C LEU A 24 0.89 -18.52 5.83
N GLU A 25 0.42 -19.75 5.72
CA GLU A 25 -0.74 -20.12 4.89
C GLU A 25 -2.01 -19.40 5.38
N ALA A 26 -2.22 -19.33 6.70
CA ALA A 26 -3.32 -18.58 7.28
C ALA A 26 -3.21 -17.06 6.97
N PHE A 27 -2.00 -16.49 7.01
CA PHE A 27 -1.77 -15.12 6.53
C PHE A 27 -2.05 -14.98 5.03
N TYR A 28 -1.63 -15.94 4.22
CA TYR A 28 -1.91 -15.93 2.78
C TYR A 28 -3.43 -15.89 2.53
N THR A 29 -4.18 -16.78 3.15
CA THR A 29 -5.64 -16.83 3.01
C THR A 29 -6.29 -15.51 3.42
N ARG A 30 -5.83 -14.88 4.51
CA ARG A 30 -6.40 -13.63 5.04
C ARG A 30 -6.03 -12.39 4.24
N TYR A 31 -4.80 -12.32 3.72
CA TYR A 31 -4.24 -11.09 3.15
C TYR A 31 -4.00 -11.12 1.64
N HIS A 32 -4.16 -12.26 0.96
CA HIS A 32 -3.95 -12.36 -0.48
C HIS A 32 -4.85 -11.36 -1.25
N THR A 33 -6.15 -11.40 -1.00
CA THR A 33 -7.11 -10.54 -1.71
C THR A 33 -6.82 -9.04 -1.53
N PRO A 34 -6.65 -8.50 -0.31
CA PRO A 34 -6.31 -7.10 -0.15
C PRO A 34 -4.96 -6.72 -0.75
N MET A 35 -3.95 -7.59 -0.72
CA MET A 35 -2.64 -7.31 -1.34
C MET A 35 -2.71 -7.32 -2.86
N TYR A 36 -3.36 -8.32 -3.44
CA TYR A 36 -3.60 -8.39 -4.88
C TYR A 36 -4.41 -7.17 -5.36
N SER A 37 -5.46 -6.79 -4.62
CA SER A 37 -6.27 -5.62 -4.94
C SER A 37 -5.44 -4.33 -4.91
N LEU A 38 -4.55 -4.15 -3.92
CA LEU A 38 -3.63 -3.03 -3.86
C LEU A 38 -2.66 -3.05 -5.05
N ALA A 39 -2.08 -4.21 -5.36
CA ALA A 39 -1.17 -4.38 -6.49
C ALA A 39 -1.87 -4.08 -7.83
N MET A 40 -3.08 -4.62 -8.04
CA MET A 40 -3.90 -4.35 -9.23
C MET A 40 -4.23 -2.86 -9.37
N PHE A 41 -4.57 -2.21 -8.25
CA PHE A 41 -4.86 -0.79 -8.24
C PHE A 41 -3.65 0.04 -8.68
N MET A 42 -2.44 -0.29 -8.17
CA MET A 42 -1.23 0.47 -8.42
C MET A 42 -0.56 0.13 -9.77
N LEU A 43 -0.60 -1.14 -10.18
CA LEU A 43 0.10 -1.64 -11.38
C LEU A 43 -0.79 -1.68 -12.62
N LYS A 44 -2.11 -1.83 -12.45
CA LYS A 44 -3.10 -1.97 -13.53
C LYS A 44 -2.82 -3.12 -14.51
N GLN A 45 -2.00 -4.09 -14.12
CA GLN A 45 -1.58 -5.24 -14.93
C GLN A 45 -1.71 -6.53 -14.10
N PRO A 46 -2.65 -7.45 -14.46
CA PRO A 46 -2.92 -8.66 -13.66
C PRO A 46 -1.70 -9.54 -13.43
N ALA A 47 -0.91 -9.80 -14.49
CA ALA A 47 0.27 -10.66 -14.38
C ALA A 47 1.30 -10.11 -13.38
N LEU A 48 1.53 -8.79 -13.37
CA LEU A 48 2.44 -8.15 -12.41
C LEU A 48 1.86 -8.09 -11.01
N ALA A 49 0.55 -7.91 -10.89
CA ALA A 49 -0.10 -7.92 -9.59
C ALA A 49 0.00 -9.29 -8.94
N GLU A 50 -0.14 -10.37 -9.72
CA GLU A 50 0.05 -11.73 -9.23
C GLU A 50 1.49 -11.99 -8.81
N GLU A 51 2.46 -11.67 -9.69
CA GLU A 51 3.89 -11.82 -9.41
C GLU A 51 4.30 -11.06 -8.12
N VAL A 52 3.95 -9.78 -8.01
CA VAL A 52 4.32 -8.98 -6.85
C VAL A 52 3.62 -9.45 -5.58
N THR A 53 2.40 -9.99 -5.68
CA THR A 53 1.69 -10.55 -4.52
C THR A 53 2.42 -11.76 -3.95
N GLN A 54 2.89 -12.68 -4.80
CA GLN A 54 3.74 -13.80 -4.35
C GLN A 54 5.03 -13.32 -3.69
N ASP A 55 5.69 -12.34 -4.31
CA ASP A 55 6.89 -11.70 -3.76
C ASP A 55 6.66 -11.02 -2.40
N ILE A 56 5.48 -10.44 -2.19
CA ILE A 56 5.10 -9.83 -0.90
C ILE A 56 5.07 -10.90 0.20
N PHE A 57 4.44 -12.05 -0.02
CA PHE A 57 4.39 -13.13 0.97
C PHE A 57 5.78 -13.70 1.28
N LEU A 58 6.63 -13.85 0.26
CA LEU A 58 8.04 -14.20 0.47
C LEU A 58 8.76 -13.16 1.34
N ASN A 59 8.54 -11.87 1.09
CA ASN A 59 9.12 -10.79 1.91
C ASN A 59 8.57 -10.78 3.35
N ILE A 60 7.28 -11.06 3.56
CA ILE A 60 6.69 -11.21 4.89
C ILE A 60 7.40 -12.32 5.64
N TRP A 61 7.55 -13.50 5.01
CA TRP A 61 8.28 -14.62 5.59
C TRP A 61 9.70 -14.27 5.99
N LEU A 62 10.47 -13.70 5.06
CA LEU A 62 11.88 -13.35 5.30
C LEU A 62 12.08 -12.24 6.33
N LYS A 63 11.12 -11.33 6.46
CA LYS A 63 11.22 -10.14 7.32
C LYS A 63 10.36 -10.21 8.58
N ALA A 64 9.63 -11.31 8.81
CA ALA A 64 8.74 -11.44 9.97
C ALA A 64 9.43 -11.14 11.30
N SER A 65 10.70 -11.55 11.45
CA SER A 65 11.52 -11.28 12.63
C SER A 65 11.80 -9.78 12.88
N SER A 66 11.60 -8.92 11.89
CA SER A 66 11.74 -7.47 12.03
C SER A 66 10.48 -6.77 12.54
N PHE A 67 9.36 -7.51 12.63
CA PHE A 67 8.13 -6.97 13.21
C PHE A 67 8.32 -6.66 14.70
N ASN A 68 7.88 -5.47 15.13
CA ASN A 68 7.89 -5.05 16.52
C ASN A 68 6.49 -4.61 16.92
N ALA A 69 5.86 -5.39 17.82
CA ALA A 69 4.49 -5.14 18.31
C ALA A 69 4.35 -3.81 19.07
N GLU A 70 5.44 -3.27 19.64
CA GLU A 70 5.42 -1.96 20.30
C GLU A 70 5.27 -0.79 19.32
N ARG A 71 5.60 -1.01 18.05
CA ARG A 71 5.60 0.03 16.99
C ARG A 71 4.32 0.03 16.16
N GLY A 72 3.44 -0.94 16.35
CA GLY A 72 2.18 -0.99 15.62
C GLY A 72 1.60 -2.39 15.46
N GLN A 73 0.48 -2.44 14.77
CA GLN A 73 -0.26 -3.68 14.54
C GLN A 73 0.34 -4.50 13.39
N PRO A 74 0.22 -5.85 13.42
CA PRO A 74 0.69 -6.73 12.35
C PRO A 74 0.12 -6.35 10.98
N ARG A 75 -1.18 -6.05 10.89
CA ARG A 75 -1.84 -5.62 9.67
C ARG A 75 -1.16 -4.40 9.03
N GLY A 76 -0.85 -3.37 9.83
CA GLY A 76 -0.17 -2.16 9.35
C GLY A 76 1.23 -2.46 8.82
N TRP A 77 1.98 -3.34 9.50
CA TRP A 77 3.30 -3.77 9.07
C TRP A 77 3.24 -4.58 7.77
N ILE A 78 2.32 -5.55 7.68
CA ILE A 78 2.08 -6.38 6.49
C ILE A 78 1.75 -5.50 5.27
N MET A 79 0.80 -4.56 5.42
CA MET A 79 0.41 -3.65 4.35
C MET A 79 1.55 -2.69 3.96
N SER A 80 2.39 -2.29 4.91
CA SER A 80 3.61 -1.51 4.63
C SER A 80 4.63 -2.31 3.81
N VAL A 81 4.85 -3.59 4.13
CA VAL A 81 5.71 -4.49 3.33
C VAL A 81 5.17 -4.62 1.91
N ALA A 82 3.86 -4.83 1.76
CA ALA A 82 3.20 -4.91 0.46
C ALA A 82 3.39 -3.62 -0.36
N HIS A 83 3.05 -2.48 0.23
CA HIS A 83 3.18 -1.18 -0.43
C HIS A 83 4.62 -0.90 -0.88
N HIS A 84 5.61 -1.10 -0.01
CA HIS A 84 7.02 -0.89 -0.37
C HIS A 84 7.45 -1.78 -1.53
N LYS A 85 7.06 -3.06 -1.53
CA LYS A 85 7.41 -3.98 -2.62
C LYS A 85 6.80 -3.55 -3.95
N ILE A 86 5.55 -3.10 -3.97
CA ILE A 86 4.89 -2.58 -5.17
C ILE A 86 5.58 -1.30 -5.66
N ILE A 87 5.90 -0.37 -4.76
CA ILE A 87 6.63 0.87 -5.11
C ILE A 87 8.02 0.56 -5.67
N ASP A 88 8.74 -0.41 -5.12
CA ASP A 88 10.05 -0.81 -5.63
C ASP A 88 9.95 -1.36 -7.05
N LEU A 89 8.91 -2.13 -7.36
CA LEU A 89 8.62 -2.60 -8.72
C LEU A 89 8.31 -1.43 -9.66
N ILE A 90 7.45 -0.49 -9.26
CA ILE A 90 7.12 0.72 -10.05
C ILE A 90 8.40 1.52 -10.36
N ARG A 91 9.22 1.77 -9.34
CA ARG A 91 10.49 2.51 -9.50
C ARG A 91 11.50 1.80 -10.39
N SER A 92 11.61 0.47 -10.26
CA SER A 92 12.48 -0.35 -11.10
C SER A 92 12.06 -0.26 -12.57
N ARG A 93 10.78 -0.40 -12.86
CA ARG A 93 10.23 -0.30 -14.21
C ARG A 93 10.39 1.09 -14.79
N ARG A 94 10.13 2.15 -14.02
CA ARG A 94 10.35 3.52 -14.46
C ARG A 94 11.81 3.74 -14.85
N ARG A 95 12.78 3.27 -14.07
CA ARG A 95 14.21 3.36 -14.41
C ARG A 95 14.55 2.59 -15.69
N ALA A 96 13.96 1.42 -15.90
CA ALA A 96 14.17 0.65 -17.13
C ALA A 96 13.64 1.39 -18.36
N ILE A 97 12.47 2.04 -18.27
CA ILE A 97 11.86 2.83 -19.36
C ILE A 97 12.70 4.09 -19.66
N ILE A 98 13.14 4.82 -18.62
CA ILE A 98 13.98 6.03 -18.80
C ILE A 98 15.29 5.70 -19.53
N ASN A 99 15.82 4.49 -19.33
CA ASN A 99 17.02 4.03 -20.04
C ASN A 99 16.74 3.58 -21.48
N THR A 100 15.48 3.50 -21.90
CA THR A 100 15.09 2.96 -23.22
C THR A 100 14.43 4.01 -24.12
N ASP A 101 13.64 4.97 -23.60
CA ASP A 101 13.09 6.11 -24.36
C ASP A 101 12.42 7.16 -23.44
N PRO A 102 12.71 8.48 -23.60
CA PRO A 102 12.12 9.53 -22.77
C PRO A 102 10.66 9.89 -23.10
N ALA A 103 10.07 9.33 -24.15
CA ALA A 103 8.79 9.81 -24.72
C ALA A 103 7.52 9.21 -24.13
N ASP A 104 7.57 8.15 -23.32
CA ASP A 104 6.38 7.45 -22.80
C ASP A 104 6.00 7.82 -21.35
N TYR A 105 6.02 9.12 -21.04
CA TYR A 105 5.35 9.62 -19.83
C TYR A 105 3.86 9.90 -20.10
N GLU A 106 3.09 8.90 -20.46
CA GLU A 106 1.65 9.03 -20.32
C GLU A 106 1.28 9.07 -18.85
N THR A 107 0.65 10.15 -18.48
CA THR A 107 0.06 10.43 -17.18
C THR A 107 -0.65 9.19 -16.65
N LEU A 108 -0.14 8.65 -15.53
CA LEU A 108 -0.87 7.69 -14.73
C LEU A 108 -2.21 8.33 -14.35
N ASP A 109 -3.26 7.90 -15.01
CA ASP A 109 -4.63 8.27 -14.64
C ASP A 109 -4.92 7.66 -13.27
N LEU A 110 -4.72 8.48 -12.23
CA LEU A 110 -4.68 8.05 -10.82
C LEU A 110 -6.07 7.82 -10.23
N LEU A 111 -7.11 7.78 -11.06
CA LEU A 111 -8.47 7.49 -10.61
C LEU A 111 -8.85 6.06 -11.04
N PRO A 112 -9.18 5.18 -10.08
CA PRO A 112 -9.56 3.83 -10.41
C PRO A 112 -11.02 3.77 -10.83
N ASP A 113 -11.27 3.33 -12.06
CA ASP A 113 -12.53 2.71 -12.40
C ASP A 113 -12.63 1.31 -11.79
N GLY A 114 -13.78 1.06 -11.17
CA GLY A 114 -14.01 -0.14 -10.42
C GLY A 114 -14.12 -1.40 -11.26
N GLY A 115 -13.69 -2.47 -10.70
CA GLY A 115 -13.98 -3.81 -11.20
C GLY A 115 -13.12 -4.87 -10.57
N VAL A 116 -13.62 -5.53 -9.55
CA VAL A 116 -13.65 -6.99 -9.38
C VAL A 116 -14.54 -7.31 -8.17
N SER A 117 -15.48 -8.20 -8.34
CA SER A 117 -16.53 -8.56 -7.41
C SER A 117 -16.26 -9.91 -6.76
N THR A 118 -16.31 -9.98 -5.44
CA THR A 118 -16.70 -11.15 -4.63
C THR A 118 -16.97 -10.77 -3.17
N GLU A 119 -17.65 -11.59 -2.42
CA GLU A 119 -18.35 -11.37 -1.14
C GLU A 119 -17.48 -10.88 0.07
N SER A 120 -16.17 -11.09 0.03
CA SER A 120 -15.16 -10.46 0.92
C SER A 120 -15.04 -8.94 0.70
N GLN A 121 -15.71 -8.39 -0.29
CA GLN A 121 -15.57 -7.03 -0.80
C GLN A 121 -16.38 -5.98 -0.05
N VAL A 122 -17.37 -6.35 0.74
CA VAL A 122 -18.21 -5.34 1.41
C VAL A 122 -17.38 -4.59 2.46
N GLU A 123 -16.55 -5.29 3.21
CA GLU A 123 -15.70 -4.69 4.23
C GLU A 123 -14.54 -3.88 3.61
N HIS A 124 -13.93 -4.42 2.56
CA HIS A 124 -12.90 -3.71 1.78
C HIS A 124 -13.46 -2.51 0.99
N THR A 125 -14.70 -2.61 0.54
CA THR A 125 -15.38 -1.48 -0.13
C THR A 125 -15.64 -0.35 0.85
N LEU A 126 -16.11 -0.65 2.06
CA LEU A 126 -16.34 0.34 3.11
C LEU A 126 -15.04 1.04 3.56
N GLU A 127 -13.96 0.28 3.73
CA GLU A 127 -12.64 0.82 4.09
C GLU A 127 -12.08 1.72 2.97
N ARG A 128 -12.17 1.28 1.71
CA ARG A 128 -11.81 2.07 0.53
C ARG A 128 -12.62 3.36 0.45
N GLU A 129 -13.93 3.30 0.64
CA GLU A 129 -14.79 4.48 0.64
C GLU A 129 -14.44 5.46 1.75
N ARG A 130 -14.08 4.97 2.94
CA ARG A 130 -13.59 5.81 4.05
C ARG A 130 -12.31 6.55 3.67
N ILE A 131 -11.32 5.83 3.13
CA ILE A 131 -10.06 6.44 2.68
C ILE A 131 -10.32 7.47 1.56
N MET A 132 -11.16 7.13 0.58
CA MET A 132 -11.51 8.04 -0.51
C MET A 132 -12.28 9.27 0.00
N ARG A 133 -13.16 9.13 1.00
CA ARG A 133 -13.81 10.25 1.67
C ARG A 133 -12.79 11.11 2.39
N ALA A 134 -11.89 10.52 3.18
CA ALA A 134 -10.82 11.24 3.87
C ALA A 134 -9.94 12.03 2.88
N LEU A 135 -9.56 11.41 1.76
CA LEU A 135 -8.80 12.08 0.69
C LEU A 135 -9.56 13.26 0.07
N LYS A 136 -10.89 13.21 -0.02
CA LYS A 136 -11.70 14.33 -0.51
C LYS A 136 -11.77 15.50 0.47
N THR A 137 -11.51 15.31 1.76
CA THR A 137 -11.54 16.39 2.78
C THR A 137 -10.28 17.24 2.80
N ILE A 138 -9.18 16.75 2.20
CA ILE A 138 -7.93 17.52 2.13
C ILE A 138 -7.88 18.38 0.85
N PRO A 139 -7.20 19.55 0.88
CA PRO A 139 -7.03 20.40 -0.29
C PRO A 139 -6.39 19.65 -1.46
N ASP A 140 -6.77 20.02 -2.69
CA ASP A 140 -6.31 19.35 -3.91
C ASP A 140 -4.78 19.27 -4.01
N SER A 141 -4.08 20.36 -3.69
CA SER A 141 -2.61 20.38 -3.71
C SER A 141 -1.96 19.48 -2.65
N GLN A 142 -2.65 19.15 -1.58
CA GLN A 142 -2.21 18.19 -0.56
C GLN A 142 -2.56 16.76 -0.98
N ARG A 143 -3.75 16.56 -1.56
CA ARG A 143 -4.17 15.27 -2.12
C ARG A 143 -3.24 14.83 -3.25
N GLU A 144 -2.90 15.74 -4.15
CA GLU A 144 -1.99 15.48 -5.26
C GLU A 144 -0.64 14.92 -4.80
N VAL A 145 0.01 15.54 -3.83
CA VAL A 145 1.31 15.05 -3.32
C VAL A 145 1.19 13.70 -2.61
N ILE A 146 0.06 13.41 -1.94
CA ILE A 146 -0.19 12.08 -1.37
C ILE A 146 -0.37 11.03 -2.48
N MET A 147 -1.16 11.34 -3.51
CA MET A 147 -1.36 10.42 -4.64
C MET A 147 -0.04 10.12 -5.36
N LEU A 148 0.77 11.14 -5.64
CA LEU A 148 2.08 10.98 -6.27
C LEU A 148 3.08 10.18 -5.41
N ALA A 149 3.09 10.42 -4.09
CA ALA A 149 3.98 9.71 -3.18
C ALA A 149 3.55 8.26 -2.99
N TYR A 150 2.29 8.05 -2.60
CA TYR A 150 1.79 6.75 -2.18
C TYR A 150 1.51 5.82 -3.35
N PHE A 151 0.85 6.29 -4.40
CA PHE A 151 0.49 5.46 -5.55
C PHE A 151 1.47 5.59 -6.72
N GLY A 152 2.03 6.78 -6.94
CA GLY A 152 3.01 7.02 -7.99
C GLY A 152 4.44 6.65 -7.62
N GLY A 153 4.73 6.41 -6.34
CA GLY A 153 6.06 6.07 -5.85
C GLY A 153 7.11 7.17 -6.03
N LEU A 154 6.69 8.44 -6.19
CA LEU A 154 7.62 9.55 -6.33
C LEU A 154 8.23 9.93 -4.98
N SER A 155 9.53 10.18 -4.98
CA SER A 155 10.20 10.87 -3.87
C SER A 155 9.79 12.34 -3.80
N GLN A 156 10.04 12.98 -2.68
CA GLN A 156 9.74 14.41 -2.54
C GLN A 156 10.50 15.30 -3.53
N SER A 157 11.71 14.90 -3.92
CA SER A 157 12.51 15.61 -4.92
C SER A 157 11.89 15.44 -6.32
N GLU A 158 11.50 14.22 -6.72
CA GLU A 158 10.82 13.95 -7.98
C GLU A 158 9.48 14.68 -8.08
N MET A 159 8.73 14.78 -6.93
CA MET A 159 7.51 15.58 -6.88
C MET A 159 7.79 17.08 -7.05
N ALA A 160 8.88 17.59 -6.47
CA ALA A 160 9.27 19.00 -6.61
C ALA A 160 9.56 19.34 -8.07
N GLU A 161 10.28 18.49 -8.78
CA GLU A 161 10.55 18.61 -10.22
C GLU A 161 9.25 18.51 -11.05
N LYS A 162 8.45 17.46 -10.81
CA LYS A 162 7.22 17.20 -11.57
C LYS A 162 6.17 18.31 -11.44
N LEU A 163 6.04 18.89 -10.25
CA LEU A 163 5.03 19.92 -9.95
C LEU A 163 5.57 21.35 -10.11
N ASP A 164 6.84 21.50 -10.50
CA ASP A 164 7.54 22.79 -10.56
C ASP A 164 7.36 23.61 -9.27
N GLN A 165 7.62 22.96 -8.13
CA GLN A 165 7.46 23.55 -6.80
C GLN A 165 8.72 23.37 -5.95
N PRO A 166 9.04 24.33 -5.06
CA PRO A 166 10.17 24.17 -4.15
C PRO A 166 10.02 22.91 -3.28
N LEU A 167 11.11 22.19 -3.06
CA LEU A 167 11.13 20.97 -2.22
C LEU A 167 10.56 21.23 -0.81
N GLY A 168 10.81 22.42 -0.24
CA GLY A 168 10.25 22.83 1.05
C GLY A 168 8.72 22.90 1.04
N THR A 169 8.14 23.35 -0.08
CA THR A 169 6.69 23.38 -0.29
C THR A 169 6.11 21.97 -0.33
N ILE A 170 6.73 21.06 -1.09
CA ILE A 170 6.32 19.65 -1.16
C ILE A 170 6.39 18.99 0.20
N LYS A 171 7.50 19.14 0.94
CA LYS A 171 7.64 18.62 2.33
C LYS A 171 6.51 19.09 3.23
N THR A 172 6.18 20.37 3.16
CA THR A 172 5.10 20.97 3.97
C THR A 172 3.74 20.43 3.58
N ARG A 173 3.44 20.34 2.26
CA ARG A 173 2.18 19.77 1.75
C ARG A 173 2.00 18.33 2.21
N VAL A 174 3.03 17.47 2.07
CA VAL A 174 2.99 16.07 2.52
C VAL A 174 2.72 15.99 4.02
N ARG A 175 3.45 16.75 4.84
CA ARG A 175 3.26 16.76 6.30
C ARG A 175 1.85 17.17 6.70
N LEU A 176 1.33 18.25 6.12
CA LEU A 176 -0.03 18.75 6.43
C LEU A 176 -1.11 17.78 5.95
N ALA A 177 -0.92 17.18 4.77
CA ALA A 177 -1.84 16.17 4.24
C ALA A 177 -1.93 14.95 5.17
N MET A 178 -0.77 14.41 5.58
CA MET A 178 -0.71 13.27 6.51
C MET A 178 -1.35 13.58 7.86
N GLN A 179 -1.10 14.78 8.40
CA GLN A 179 -1.71 15.22 9.65
C GLN A 179 -3.24 15.30 9.55
N LYS A 180 -3.77 15.89 8.48
CA LYS A 180 -5.22 15.98 8.25
C LYS A 180 -5.86 14.61 8.04
N LEU A 181 -5.25 13.76 7.20
CA LEU A 181 -5.75 12.41 6.95
C LEU A 181 -5.82 11.61 8.25
N ARG A 182 -4.78 11.69 9.08
CA ARG A 182 -4.76 11.04 10.39
C ARG A 182 -5.94 11.50 11.25
N THR A 183 -6.15 12.81 11.39
CA THR A 183 -7.25 13.37 12.19
C THR A 183 -8.62 12.92 11.67
N VAL A 184 -8.81 12.89 10.35
CA VAL A 184 -10.09 12.47 9.75
C VAL A 184 -10.34 10.99 10.00
N LEU A 185 -9.33 10.15 9.80
CA LEU A 185 -9.45 8.69 9.99
C LEU A 185 -9.65 8.31 11.47
N GLU A 186 -8.95 8.97 12.39
CA GLU A 186 -9.15 8.77 13.83
C GLU A 186 -10.57 9.16 14.27
N ASN A 187 -11.13 10.24 13.73
CA ASN A 187 -12.51 10.64 14.00
C ASN A 187 -13.56 9.68 13.40
N ASP A 188 -13.23 8.98 12.32
CA ASP A 188 -14.08 7.95 11.70
C ASP A 188 -13.94 6.56 12.37
N GLY A 189 -13.23 6.47 13.51
CA GLY A 189 -13.09 5.24 14.30
C GLY A 189 -12.00 4.30 13.79
N TYR A 190 -10.97 4.83 13.15
CA TYR A 190 -9.76 4.10 12.80
C TYR A 190 -8.78 4.16 13.99
N GLU A 191 -8.70 3.10 14.78
CA GLU A 191 -7.62 2.89 15.76
C GLU A 191 -6.40 2.18 15.14
#